data_946f3d829f777cfc24b70f3e084e6f9f
#
_entry.id   946f3d829f777cfc24b70f3e084e6f9f
#
_cell.length_a   1.000
_cell.length_b   1.000
_cell.length_c   1.000
_cell.angle_alpha   90.00
_cell.angle_beta   90.00
_cell.angle_gamma   90.00
#
_symmetry.space_group_name_H-M   'P 1'
#
loop_
_entity.id
_entity.type
_entity.pdbx_description
1 polymer ?
#
loop_
_entity_poly.entity_id
_entity_poly.type
_entity_poly.pdbx_seq_one_letter_code
_entity_poly.pdbx_strand_id
1 'polypeptide(L)'
;RLNFLGRVEIQDGLYGVGFYEGEFTTAEDGGATDNNDGSITNRYTYAGLGGTFGEVTYGKNEGALGVITDFTDIMAYHGNSAADKLAVADRSDNMLSYKGQFQDLGLKASYRFADREETNGGEFTDNGKDGYSLSAIYAIGETGAKLGAGYADQDKSNEDMLSASYAISDLYFAGVFTDGEKQTTGATTNDSVDYTGYEFAAAYTLGQTVFSTTYNNAETDSETS
;
A
#
# COMPACT_ATOMS: atom_id res chain seq x y z
N ARG A 1 -1.63 4.72 17.27
CA ARG A 1 -2.03 3.39 16.79
C ARG A 1 -1.70 2.34 17.83
N LEU A 2 -2.55 1.32 17.94
CA LEU A 2 -2.33 0.14 18.78
C LEU A 2 -2.43 -1.10 17.91
N ASN A 3 -1.45 -1.99 18.02
CA ASN A 3 -1.48 -3.24 17.26
C ASN A 3 -1.20 -4.47 18.15
N PHE A 4 -1.67 -5.62 17.68
CA PHE A 4 -1.45 -6.94 18.26
C PHE A 4 -1.00 -7.88 17.15
N LEU A 5 0.15 -8.50 17.33
CA LEU A 5 0.66 -9.56 16.48
C LEU A 5 0.68 -10.86 17.26
N GLY A 6 -0.04 -11.86 16.77
CA GLY A 6 0.01 -13.23 17.27
C GLY A 6 0.72 -14.13 16.25
N ARG A 7 1.63 -14.96 16.73
CA ARG A 7 2.27 -16.01 15.92
C ARG A 7 2.35 -17.30 16.74
N VAL A 8 1.92 -18.40 16.15
CA VAL A 8 1.96 -19.72 16.78
C VAL A 8 2.57 -20.73 15.83
N GLU A 9 3.59 -21.46 16.28
CA GLU A 9 4.14 -22.57 15.51
C GLU A 9 3.16 -23.75 15.51
N ILE A 10 2.93 -24.32 14.33
CA ILE A 10 2.01 -25.44 14.11
C ILE A 10 2.83 -26.74 14.01
N GLN A 11 3.80 -26.78 13.07
CA GLN A 11 4.65 -27.92 12.85
C GLN A 11 5.79 -27.55 11.88
N ASP A 12 7.02 -27.98 12.16
CA ASP A 12 8.19 -27.99 11.24
C ASP A 12 8.39 -26.67 10.43
N GLY A 13 8.34 -25.52 11.12
CA GLY A 13 8.49 -24.21 10.52
C GLY A 13 7.25 -23.65 9.83
N LEU A 14 6.13 -24.38 9.85
CA LEU A 14 4.82 -23.85 9.52
C LEU A 14 4.23 -23.14 10.76
N TYR A 15 3.76 -21.92 10.58
CA TYR A 15 3.13 -21.15 11.67
C TYR A 15 1.82 -20.50 11.23
N GLY A 16 0.95 -20.29 12.21
CA GLY A 16 -0.21 -19.40 12.08
C GLY A 16 0.18 -17.99 12.46
N VAL A 17 -0.39 -17.01 11.80
CA VAL A 17 -0.24 -15.58 12.10
C VAL A 17 -1.59 -14.90 12.18
N GLY A 18 -1.74 -13.95 13.10
CA GLY A 18 -2.87 -13.05 13.18
C GLY A 18 -2.40 -11.65 13.56
N PHE A 19 -2.94 -10.64 12.90
CA PHE A 19 -2.60 -9.25 13.14
C PHE A 19 -3.84 -8.38 13.20
N TYR A 20 -3.83 -7.46 14.15
CA TYR A 20 -4.83 -6.40 14.28
C TYR A 20 -4.13 -5.07 14.54
N GLU A 21 -4.55 -4.00 13.86
CA GLU A 21 -4.15 -2.62 14.15
C GLU A 21 -5.37 -1.70 14.14
N GLY A 22 -5.57 -1.00 15.26
CA GLY A 22 -6.54 0.08 15.39
C GLY A 22 -5.87 1.44 15.51
N GLU A 23 -6.49 2.46 14.94
CA GLU A 23 -6.08 3.85 15.03
C GLU A 23 -7.07 4.63 15.88
N PHE A 24 -6.53 5.36 16.86
CA PHE A 24 -7.29 6.29 17.69
C PHE A 24 -7.01 7.71 17.16
N THR A 25 -8.04 8.48 16.93
CA THR A 25 -7.92 9.90 16.69
C THR A 25 -7.75 10.59 18.02
N THR A 26 -6.61 11.24 18.23
CA THR A 26 -6.27 11.92 19.50
C THR A 26 -6.19 13.44 19.34
N ALA A 27 -6.31 13.95 18.13
CA ALA A 27 -6.34 15.38 17.84
C ALA A 27 -7.79 15.86 17.71
N GLU A 28 -8.12 16.94 18.39
CA GLU A 28 -9.32 17.73 18.13
C GLU A 28 -9.05 18.59 16.89
N ASP A 29 -9.91 18.53 15.88
CA ASP A 29 -9.75 19.33 14.66
C ASP A 29 -10.00 20.83 14.88
N GLY A 30 -10.22 21.26 16.13
CA GLY A 30 -10.37 22.67 16.54
C GLY A 30 -11.55 23.40 15.89
N GLY A 31 -12.44 22.68 15.24
CA GLY A 31 -13.66 23.22 14.61
C GLY A 31 -14.89 23.16 15.51
N ALA A 32 -15.92 23.92 15.17
CA ALA A 32 -17.19 23.94 15.90
C ALA A 32 -17.98 22.61 15.88
N THR A 33 -17.52 21.64 15.14
CA THR A 33 -18.04 20.28 15.06
C THR A 33 -16.89 19.30 15.31
N ASP A 34 -16.53 19.11 16.57
CA ASP A 34 -15.66 18.00 16.99
C ASP A 34 -16.48 16.71 16.88
N ASN A 35 -16.28 15.97 15.79
CA ASN A 35 -16.87 14.65 15.57
C ASN A 35 -15.94 13.53 16.07
N ASN A 36 -15.05 13.83 17.00
CA ASN A 36 -14.23 12.79 17.65
C ASN A 36 -15.13 11.97 18.57
N ASP A 37 -15.81 10.98 18.00
CA ASP A 37 -16.70 10.05 18.72
C ASP A 37 -15.90 9.02 19.55
N GLY A 38 -14.57 9.17 19.61
CA GLY A 38 -13.69 8.20 20.29
C GLY A 38 -13.64 6.84 19.62
N SER A 39 -14.08 6.74 18.37
CA SER A 39 -14.08 5.48 17.63
C SER A 39 -12.68 5.00 17.30
N ILE A 40 -12.54 3.68 17.23
CA ILE A 40 -11.32 3.03 16.77
C ILE A 40 -11.49 2.70 15.30
N THR A 41 -10.66 3.29 14.44
CA THR A 41 -10.61 2.91 13.04
C THR A 41 -9.79 1.66 12.86
N ASN A 42 -10.42 0.59 12.35
CA ASN A 42 -9.72 -0.64 12.00
C ASN A 42 -8.82 -0.43 10.78
N ARG A 43 -7.51 -0.52 10.96
CA ARG A 43 -6.52 -0.36 9.88
C ARG A 43 -6.13 -1.67 9.24
N TYR A 44 -5.85 -2.68 10.09
CA TYR A 44 -5.48 -4.01 9.66
C TYR A 44 -6.19 -5.04 10.52
N THR A 45 -6.72 -6.07 9.89
CA THR A 45 -7.25 -7.26 10.55
C THR A 45 -7.11 -8.43 9.60
N TYR A 46 -6.09 -9.24 9.79
CA TYR A 46 -5.86 -10.41 8.95
C TYR A 46 -5.30 -11.58 9.75
N ALA A 47 -5.50 -12.76 9.19
CA ALA A 47 -4.91 -13.99 9.69
C ALA A 47 -4.42 -14.86 8.51
N GLY A 48 -3.50 -15.77 8.79
CA GLY A 48 -2.97 -16.63 7.75
C GLY A 48 -1.96 -17.65 8.22
N LEU A 49 -1.22 -18.17 7.28
CA LEU A 49 -0.19 -19.18 7.47
C LEU A 49 1.12 -18.71 6.84
N GLY A 50 2.22 -19.02 7.49
CA GLY A 50 3.56 -18.73 6.96
C GLY A 50 4.54 -19.87 7.19
N GLY A 51 5.62 -19.83 6.47
CA GLY A 51 6.68 -20.82 6.52
C GLY A 51 7.87 -20.43 5.65
N THR A 52 8.67 -21.41 5.25
CA THR A 52 9.82 -21.19 4.35
C THR A 52 9.40 -20.70 2.96
N PHE A 53 8.14 -20.91 2.58
CA PHE A 53 7.56 -20.44 1.32
C PHE A 53 7.13 -18.97 1.35
N GLY A 54 7.21 -18.30 2.48
CA GLY A 54 6.64 -16.97 2.72
C GLY A 54 5.40 -17.02 3.59
N GLU A 55 4.53 -16.03 3.48
CA GLU A 55 3.31 -15.88 4.29
C GLU A 55 2.12 -15.59 3.39
N VAL A 56 1.02 -16.32 3.58
CA VAL A 56 -0.29 -16.10 2.94
C VAL A 56 -1.28 -15.68 4.00
N THR A 57 -1.95 -14.56 3.81
CA THR A 57 -2.91 -14.00 4.75
C THR A 57 -4.20 -13.59 4.05
N TYR A 58 -5.30 -13.61 4.80
CA TYR A 58 -6.59 -13.09 4.34
C TYR A 58 -7.19 -12.14 5.36
N GLY A 59 -7.80 -11.06 4.87
CA GLY A 59 -8.50 -10.06 5.67
C GLY A 59 -8.24 -8.63 5.20
N LYS A 60 -8.37 -7.67 6.11
CA LYS A 60 -7.99 -6.28 5.85
C LYS A 60 -6.48 -6.14 5.92
N ASN A 61 -5.88 -5.95 4.78
CA ASN A 61 -4.43 -5.92 4.62
C ASN A 61 -4.02 -4.86 3.58
N GLU A 62 -2.74 -4.62 3.44
CA GLU A 62 -2.18 -3.75 2.43
C GLU A 62 -1.87 -4.52 1.15
N GLY A 63 -2.21 -3.93 0.01
CA GLY A 63 -1.87 -4.43 -1.30
C GLY A 63 -0.37 -4.34 -1.61
N ALA A 64 0.03 -4.79 -2.79
CA ALA A 64 1.44 -4.97 -3.09
C ALA A 64 2.21 -3.67 -3.38
N LEU A 65 1.55 -2.56 -3.73
CA LEU A 65 2.27 -1.32 -4.05
C LEU A 65 2.72 -0.53 -2.83
N GLY A 66 2.19 -0.80 -1.63
CA GLY A 66 2.65 -0.16 -0.41
C GLY A 66 4.16 -0.29 -0.20
N VAL A 67 4.75 -1.46 -0.44
CA VAL A 67 6.20 -1.67 -0.29
C VAL A 67 7.04 -0.90 -1.33
N ILE A 68 6.44 -0.47 -2.44
CA ILE A 68 7.11 0.38 -3.44
C ILE A 68 7.08 1.84 -2.99
N THR A 69 5.95 2.31 -2.47
CA THR A 69 5.82 3.67 -1.97
C THR A 69 6.61 3.91 -0.68
N ASP A 70 6.88 2.88 0.13
CA ASP A 70 7.72 2.94 1.34
C ASP A 70 9.14 3.47 1.07
N PHE A 71 9.61 3.46 -0.18
CA PHE A 71 10.92 4.00 -0.53
C PHE A 71 11.00 5.52 -0.30
N THR A 72 9.93 6.26 -0.53
CA THR A 72 9.84 7.72 -0.37
C THR A 72 8.97 8.15 0.80
N ASP A 73 8.15 7.26 1.37
CA ASP A 73 7.28 7.54 2.51
C ASP A 73 8.07 7.55 3.84
N ILE A 74 9.03 8.47 3.93
CA ILE A 74 9.92 8.64 5.10
C ILE A 74 9.52 9.81 6.01
N MET A 75 8.51 10.58 5.63
CA MET A 75 8.04 11.74 6.38
C MET A 75 6.91 11.36 7.34
N ALA A 76 6.89 11.97 8.52
CA ALA A 76 5.81 11.75 9.48
C ALA A 76 4.45 12.28 9.01
N TYR A 77 4.43 13.24 8.06
CA TYR A 77 3.21 13.99 7.73
C TYR A 77 2.94 14.15 6.23
N HIS A 78 3.86 14.22 5.35
CA HIS A 78 3.66 14.51 3.92
C HIS A 78 4.39 13.53 3.01
N GLY A 79 4.44 12.27 3.39
CA GLY A 79 4.95 11.22 2.54
C GLY A 79 3.91 10.76 1.52
N ASN A 80 4.37 10.21 0.40
CA ASN A 80 3.54 9.50 -0.55
C ASN A 80 2.41 10.36 -1.19
N SER A 81 2.71 11.63 -1.49
CA SER A 81 1.70 12.56 -2.01
C SER A 81 1.51 12.48 -3.53
N ALA A 82 2.48 11.92 -4.26
CA ALA A 82 2.44 11.76 -5.71
C ALA A 82 2.43 10.28 -6.16
N ALA A 83 2.57 9.34 -5.25
CA ALA A 83 2.46 7.91 -5.50
C ALA A 83 1.10 7.39 -4.98
N ASP A 84 0.03 7.87 -5.58
CA ASP A 84 -1.34 7.43 -5.27
C ASP A 84 -1.52 5.97 -5.71
N LYS A 85 -2.28 5.19 -4.94
CA LYS A 85 -2.46 3.75 -5.17
C LYS A 85 -3.93 3.42 -5.44
N LEU A 86 -4.15 2.49 -6.37
CA LEU A 86 -5.47 1.87 -6.53
C LEU A 86 -5.87 1.13 -5.25
N ALA A 87 -7.17 1.03 -4.98
CA ALA A 87 -7.68 0.41 -3.77
C ALA A 87 -7.23 -1.05 -3.59
N VAL A 88 -7.02 -1.79 -4.68
CA VAL A 88 -6.50 -3.17 -4.65
C VAL A 88 -5.01 -3.25 -4.33
N ALA A 89 -4.31 -2.15 -4.47
CA ALA A 89 -2.87 -2.03 -4.22
C ALA A 89 -2.54 -1.32 -2.91
N ASP A 90 -3.53 -0.71 -2.28
CA ASP A 90 -3.46 -0.07 -0.97
C ASP A 90 -4.12 -0.93 0.12
N ARG A 91 -4.39 -0.35 1.26
CA ARG A 91 -5.02 -1.02 2.40
C ARG A 91 -6.52 -1.19 2.17
N SER A 92 -6.92 -2.42 1.93
CA SER A 92 -8.32 -2.81 1.70
C SER A 92 -8.71 -4.05 2.49
N ASP A 93 -9.99 -4.19 2.74
CA ASP A 93 -10.61 -5.40 3.24
C ASP A 93 -10.76 -6.45 2.13
N ASN A 94 -11.18 -7.64 2.50
CA ASN A 94 -11.50 -8.75 1.60
C ASN A 94 -10.31 -9.15 0.70
N MET A 95 -9.09 -9.10 1.24
CA MET A 95 -7.85 -9.28 0.50
C MET A 95 -7.14 -10.59 0.86
N LEU A 96 -6.80 -11.38 -0.15
CA LEU A 96 -5.82 -12.46 -0.06
C LEU A 96 -4.45 -11.88 -0.42
N SER A 97 -3.48 -12.01 0.47
CA SER A 97 -2.14 -11.45 0.29
C SER A 97 -1.07 -12.52 0.47
N TYR A 98 -0.04 -12.42 -0.33
CA TYR A 98 1.19 -13.18 -0.22
C TYR A 98 2.38 -12.24 -0.03
N LYS A 99 3.31 -12.59 0.83
CA LYS A 99 4.63 -11.98 0.93
C LYS A 99 5.69 -13.05 1.11
N GLY A 100 6.79 -12.90 0.41
CA GLY A 100 7.93 -13.81 0.51
C GLY A 100 9.26 -13.07 0.37
N GLN A 101 10.30 -13.60 1.02
CA GLN A 101 11.67 -13.11 0.91
C GLN A 101 12.55 -14.28 0.48
N PHE A 102 13.22 -14.14 -0.65
CA PHE A 102 14.09 -15.15 -1.25
C PHE A 102 15.48 -14.53 -1.48
N GLN A 103 16.37 -14.69 -0.50
CA GLN A 103 17.65 -14.00 -0.48
C GLN A 103 17.46 -12.48 -0.62
N ASP A 104 17.95 -11.88 -1.69
CA ASP A 104 17.89 -10.45 -1.97
C ASP A 104 16.59 -10.01 -2.67
N LEU A 105 15.70 -10.97 -3.00
CA LEU A 105 14.42 -10.70 -3.68
C LEU A 105 13.26 -10.80 -2.71
N GLY A 106 12.58 -9.69 -2.47
CA GLY A 106 11.28 -9.62 -1.82
C GLY A 106 10.14 -9.60 -2.84
N LEU A 107 9.12 -10.41 -2.61
CA LEU A 107 7.92 -10.47 -3.46
C LEU A 107 6.67 -10.20 -2.61
N LYS A 108 5.74 -9.45 -3.17
CA LYS A 108 4.40 -9.27 -2.61
C LYS A 108 3.37 -9.39 -3.73
N ALA A 109 2.25 -10.05 -3.43
CA ALA A 109 1.13 -10.20 -4.32
C ALA A 109 -0.16 -10.11 -3.52
N SER A 110 -1.20 -9.50 -4.08
CA SER A 110 -2.51 -9.49 -3.46
C SER A 110 -3.61 -9.59 -4.50
N TYR A 111 -4.73 -10.16 -4.06
CA TYR A 111 -5.99 -10.14 -4.79
C TYR A 111 -7.08 -9.69 -3.82
N ARG A 112 -7.77 -8.62 -4.18
CA ARG A 112 -8.95 -8.15 -3.48
C ARG A 112 -10.17 -8.73 -4.15
N PHE A 113 -11.03 -9.39 -3.35
CA PHE A 113 -12.31 -9.89 -3.82
C PHE A 113 -13.33 -8.75 -3.80
N ALA A 114 -14.21 -8.73 -4.79
CA ALA A 114 -15.35 -7.84 -4.78
C ALA A 114 -16.31 -8.17 -3.64
N ASP A 115 -17.01 -7.15 -3.14
CA ASP A 115 -18.07 -7.32 -2.17
C ASP A 115 -19.40 -7.54 -2.90
N ARG A 116 -20.18 -8.47 -2.41
CA ARG A 116 -21.55 -8.69 -2.88
C ARG A 116 -22.52 -7.84 -2.08
N GLU A 117 -23.33 -7.09 -2.76
CA GLU A 117 -24.42 -6.32 -2.20
C GLU A 117 -25.76 -6.92 -2.62
N GLU A 118 -26.65 -7.15 -1.65
CA GLU A 118 -28.02 -7.60 -1.94
C GLU A 118 -28.87 -6.39 -2.35
N THR A 119 -29.45 -6.48 -3.54
CA THR A 119 -30.38 -5.45 -4.04
C THR A 119 -31.73 -5.59 -3.35
N ASN A 120 -32.56 -4.51 -3.37
CA ASN A 120 -33.91 -4.54 -2.84
C ASN A 120 -34.85 -5.61 -3.44
N GLY A 121 -34.41 -6.29 -4.50
CA GLY A 121 -35.14 -7.41 -5.15
C GLY A 121 -34.65 -8.79 -4.76
N GLY A 122 -33.69 -8.91 -3.81
CA GLY A 122 -33.08 -10.19 -3.42
C GLY A 122 -32.03 -10.73 -4.42
N GLU A 123 -31.66 -9.95 -5.41
CA GLU A 123 -30.56 -10.27 -6.32
C GLU A 123 -29.24 -9.73 -5.76
N PHE A 124 -28.15 -10.45 -5.99
CA PHE A 124 -26.82 -9.98 -5.60
C PHE A 124 -26.13 -9.28 -6.75
N THR A 125 -25.63 -8.09 -6.50
CA THR A 125 -24.76 -7.36 -7.41
C THR A 125 -23.35 -7.32 -6.83
N ASP A 126 -22.37 -7.30 -7.73
CA ASP A 126 -20.97 -7.14 -7.43
C ASP A 126 -20.64 -5.64 -7.43
N ASN A 127 -19.82 -5.16 -6.50
CA ASN A 127 -19.43 -3.75 -6.43
C ASN A 127 -18.29 -3.39 -7.41
N GLY A 128 -17.81 -4.34 -8.24
CA GLY A 128 -16.78 -4.12 -9.25
C GLY A 128 -15.41 -3.69 -8.70
N LYS A 129 -15.11 -3.97 -7.44
CA LYS A 129 -13.87 -3.53 -6.78
C LYS A 129 -12.86 -4.65 -6.61
N ASP A 130 -13.01 -5.72 -7.36
CA ASP A 130 -12.00 -6.78 -7.39
C ASP A 130 -10.82 -6.39 -8.27
N GLY A 131 -9.70 -7.01 -8.00
CA GLY A 131 -8.47 -6.77 -8.75
C GLY A 131 -7.26 -7.33 -8.02
N TYR A 132 -6.10 -7.09 -8.57
CA TYR A 132 -4.86 -7.62 -8.04
C TYR A 132 -3.74 -6.59 -8.05
N SER A 133 -2.74 -6.83 -7.22
CA SER A 133 -1.48 -6.10 -7.27
C SER A 133 -0.29 -7.03 -7.03
N LEU A 134 0.82 -6.69 -7.65
CA LEU A 134 2.07 -7.43 -7.61
C LEU A 134 3.23 -6.47 -7.39
N SER A 135 4.23 -6.86 -6.62
CA SER A 135 5.48 -6.11 -6.53
C SER A 135 6.68 -7.01 -6.26
N ALA A 136 7.84 -6.50 -6.66
CA ALA A 136 9.13 -7.09 -6.38
C ALA A 136 10.11 -6.00 -5.94
N ILE A 137 10.91 -6.30 -4.93
CA ILE A 137 12.04 -5.47 -4.47
C ILE A 137 13.30 -6.33 -4.51
N TYR A 138 14.32 -5.82 -5.16
CA TYR A 138 15.62 -6.47 -5.24
C TYR A 138 16.72 -5.62 -4.59
N ALA A 139 17.38 -6.20 -3.58
CA ALA A 139 18.56 -5.59 -2.98
C ALA A 139 19.80 -5.97 -3.79
N ILE A 140 20.63 -5.00 -4.15
CA ILE A 140 21.82 -5.23 -4.98
C ILE A 140 22.99 -5.59 -4.05
N GLY A 141 23.03 -6.83 -3.61
CA GLY A 141 24.05 -7.31 -2.68
C GLY A 141 24.21 -6.40 -1.45
N GLU A 142 25.45 -6.17 -1.03
CA GLU A 142 25.77 -5.29 0.13
C GLU A 142 26.04 -3.83 -0.27
N THR A 143 25.60 -3.40 -1.44
CA THR A 143 25.87 -2.03 -1.95
C THR A 143 25.05 -0.94 -1.26
N GLY A 144 23.96 -1.30 -0.56
CA GLY A 144 22.99 -0.38 -0.03
C GLY A 144 21.95 0.11 -1.06
N ALA A 145 22.04 -0.38 -2.31
CA ALA A 145 21.08 -0.07 -3.36
C ALA A 145 19.92 -1.08 -3.40
N LYS A 146 18.71 -0.59 -3.63
CA LYS A 146 17.50 -1.41 -3.87
C LYS A 146 16.75 -0.88 -5.08
N LEU A 147 16.14 -1.79 -5.82
CA LEU A 147 15.22 -1.48 -6.90
C LEU A 147 13.87 -2.13 -6.60
N GLY A 148 12.81 -1.44 -6.92
CA GLY A 148 11.44 -1.92 -6.77
C GLY A 148 10.64 -1.71 -8.04
N ALA A 149 9.73 -2.63 -8.31
CA ALA A 149 8.74 -2.50 -9.37
C ALA A 149 7.42 -3.11 -8.89
N GLY A 150 6.32 -2.53 -9.32
CA GLY A 150 5.00 -3.01 -8.99
C GLY A 150 3.96 -2.67 -10.04
N TYR A 151 2.88 -3.45 -10.04
CA TYR A 151 1.74 -3.29 -10.93
C TYR A 151 0.45 -3.58 -10.18
N ALA A 152 -0.60 -2.85 -10.50
CA ALA A 152 -1.94 -3.10 -10.02
C ALA A 152 -2.97 -2.95 -11.14
N ASP A 153 -4.04 -3.75 -11.05
CA ASP A 153 -5.16 -3.72 -11.98
C ASP A 153 -6.46 -3.89 -11.20
N GLN A 154 -7.40 -2.99 -11.44
CA GLN A 154 -8.73 -2.99 -10.82
C GLN A 154 -9.77 -2.47 -11.81
N ASP A 155 -10.63 -3.35 -12.30
CA ASP A 155 -11.69 -3.03 -13.28
C ASP A 155 -11.11 -2.29 -14.51
N LYS A 156 -11.36 -1.00 -14.63
CA LYS A 156 -10.90 -0.13 -15.74
C LYS A 156 -9.74 0.79 -15.34
N SER A 157 -9.04 0.43 -14.30
CA SER A 157 -7.92 1.21 -13.76
C SER A 157 -6.69 0.33 -13.65
N ASN A 158 -5.55 0.85 -14.00
CA ASN A 158 -4.27 0.16 -13.85
C ASN A 158 -3.20 1.13 -13.34
N GLU A 159 -2.13 0.60 -12.78
CA GLU A 159 -1.08 1.39 -12.19
C GLU A 159 0.25 0.65 -12.19
N ASP A 160 1.27 1.28 -12.73
CA ASP A 160 2.66 0.84 -12.73
C ASP A 160 3.48 1.70 -11.77
N MET A 161 4.33 1.08 -10.97
CA MET A 161 5.28 1.78 -10.10
C MET A 161 6.69 1.26 -10.26
N LEU A 162 7.65 2.19 -10.27
CA LEU A 162 9.07 1.90 -10.20
C LEU A 162 9.68 2.67 -9.03
N SER A 163 10.61 2.03 -8.31
CA SER A 163 11.33 2.68 -7.23
C SER A 163 12.80 2.31 -7.22
N ALA A 164 13.61 3.22 -6.70
CA ALA A 164 15.01 2.98 -6.43
C ALA A 164 15.42 3.67 -5.14
N SER A 165 16.31 3.06 -4.37
CA SER A 165 16.93 3.71 -3.21
C SER A 165 18.41 3.37 -3.10
N TYR A 166 19.13 4.26 -2.43
CA TYR A 166 20.54 4.07 -2.10
C TYR A 166 20.82 4.58 -0.69
N ALA A 167 21.33 3.69 0.15
CA ALA A 167 21.75 4.01 1.50
C ALA A 167 23.28 3.85 1.59
N ILE A 168 23.96 4.92 2.00
CA ILE A 168 25.42 4.93 2.20
C ILE A 168 25.77 5.69 3.45
N SER A 169 26.44 5.01 4.42
CA SER A 169 26.74 5.59 5.72
C SER A 169 25.48 6.15 6.39
N ASP A 170 25.45 7.43 6.66
CA ASP A 170 24.35 8.15 7.31
C ASP A 170 23.35 8.79 6.33
N LEU A 171 23.52 8.54 5.02
CA LEU A 171 22.71 9.13 3.95
C LEU A 171 21.77 8.09 3.35
N TYR A 172 20.55 8.52 3.06
CA TYR A 172 19.54 7.77 2.32
C TYR A 172 18.97 8.65 1.20
N PHE A 173 18.83 8.07 0.03
CA PHE A 173 18.17 8.68 -1.13
C PHE A 173 17.20 7.67 -1.72
N ALA A 174 16.05 8.14 -2.17
CA ALA A 174 15.08 7.30 -2.87
C ALA A 174 14.28 8.10 -3.89
N GLY A 175 13.74 7.38 -4.87
CA GLY A 175 12.78 7.89 -5.83
C GLY A 175 11.72 6.86 -6.15
N VAL A 176 10.48 7.32 -6.40
CA VAL A 176 9.35 6.55 -6.88
C VAL A 176 8.78 7.25 -8.10
N PHE A 177 8.47 6.48 -9.12
CA PHE A 177 7.71 6.89 -10.29
C PHE A 177 6.45 6.06 -10.37
N THR A 178 5.32 6.71 -10.62
CA THR A 178 4.00 6.11 -10.76
C THR A 178 3.39 6.57 -12.06
N ASP A 179 2.81 5.66 -12.81
CA ASP A 179 2.05 5.91 -14.02
C ASP A 179 0.83 5.00 -14.05
N GLY A 180 -0.30 5.50 -14.54
CA GLY A 180 -1.52 4.69 -14.56
C GLY A 180 -2.73 5.43 -15.06
N GLU A 181 -3.81 4.68 -15.22
CA GLU A 181 -5.12 5.14 -15.66
C GLU A 181 -6.16 4.84 -14.57
N LYS A 182 -6.96 5.85 -14.23
CA LYS A 182 -8.03 5.73 -13.22
C LYS A 182 -9.38 6.07 -13.83
N GLN A 183 -10.36 5.22 -13.55
CA GLN A 183 -11.74 5.51 -13.91
C GLN A 183 -12.30 6.64 -13.03
N THR A 184 -12.89 7.67 -13.66
CA THR A 184 -13.57 8.76 -12.95
C THR A 184 -14.91 8.28 -12.37
N THR A 185 -15.08 8.45 -11.06
CA THR A 185 -16.33 8.08 -10.38
C THR A 185 -17.40 9.16 -10.65
N GLY A 186 -18.52 8.77 -11.27
CA GLY A 186 -19.69 9.64 -11.44
C GLY A 186 -19.92 10.17 -12.86
N ALA A 187 -19.08 9.83 -13.82
CA ALA A 187 -19.34 10.12 -15.23
C ALA A 187 -20.33 9.09 -15.80
N THR A 188 -21.29 9.56 -16.60
CA THR A 188 -22.19 8.70 -17.40
C THR A 188 -21.48 8.09 -18.61
N THR A 189 -20.21 8.43 -18.81
CA THR A 189 -19.29 7.97 -19.85
C THR A 189 -18.12 7.23 -19.18
N ASN A 190 -17.50 6.29 -19.90
CA ASN A 190 -16.34 5.54 -19.45
C ASN A 190 -15.07 6.43 -19.51
N ASP A 191 -15.12 7.60 -18.93
CA ASP A 191 -13.98 8.51 -18.94
C ASP A 191 -12.93 8.01 -17.95
N SER A 192 -11.73 7.84 -18.43
CA SER A 192 -10.54 7.57 -17.63
C SER A 192 -9.68 8.82 -17.52
N VAL A 193 -8.83 8.85 -16.54
CA VAL A 193 -7.89 9.92 -16.29
C VAL A 193 -6.51 9.31 -16.16
N ASP A 194 -5.59 9.76 -17.00
CA ASP A 194 -4.19 9.39 -16.89
C ASP A 194 -3.57 10.11 -15.70
N TYR A 195 -2.79 9.37 -14.93
CA TYR A 195 -2.10 9.86 -13.76
C TYR A 195 -0.63 9.52 -13.86
N THR A 196 0.22 10.54 -13.71
CA THR A 196 1.67 10.37 -13.63
C THR A 196 2.20 11.08 -12.40
N GLY A 197 3.00 10.39 -11.59
CA GLY A 197 3.58 10.94 -10.37
C GLY A 197 5.04 10.57 -10.20
N TYR A 198 5.82 11.45 -9.58
CA TYR A 198 7.16 11.11 -9.15
C TYR A 198 7.49 11.76 -7.80
N GLU A 199 8.22 11.03 -7.01
CA GLU A 199 8.68 11.44 -5.69
C GLU A 199 10.17 11.22 -5.54
N PHE A 200 10.81 12.13 -4.81
CA PHE A 200 12.17 11.97 -4.34
C PHE A 200 12.24 12.20 -2.84
N ALA A 201 13.02 11.37 -2.16
CA ALA A 201 13.24 11.47 -0.73
C ALA A 201 14.73 11.47 -0.42
N ALA A 202 15.12 12.23 0.59
CA ALA A 202 16.48 12.20 1.13
C ALA A 202 16.43 12.29 2.65
N ALA A 203 17.33 11.56 3.31
CA ALA A 203 17.52 11.64 4.76
C ALA A 203 19.00 11.63 5.12
N TYR A 204 19.34 12.35 6.21
CA TYR A 204 20.67 12.37 6.81
C TYR A 204 20.58 12.16 8.31
N THR A 205 21.28 11.16 8.80
CA THR A 205 21.33 10.83 10.23
C THR A 205 22.56 11.46 10.88
N LEU A 206 22.36 12.32 11.87
CA LEU A 206 23.42 12.94 12.65
C LEU A 206 23.25 12.56 14.14
N GLY A 207 23.96 11.54 14.56
CA GLY A 207 23.84 11.00 15.92
C GLY A 207 22.43 10.46 16.20
N GLN A 208 21.66 11.16 17.03
CA GLN A 208 20.27 10.79 17.35
C GLN A 208 19.22 11.59 16.56
N THR A 209 19.66 12.46 15.65
CA THR A 209 18.78 13.35 14.86
C THR A 209 18.78 12.91 13.41
N VAL A 210 17.59 12.80 12.83
CA VAL A 210 17.41 12.54 11.40
C VAL A 210 16.80 13.79 10.75
N PHE A 211 17.44 14.28 9.72
CA PHE A 211 16.93 15.32 8.83
C PHE A 211 16.40 14.64 7.58
N SER A 212 15.14 14.87 7.23
CA SER A 212 14.52 14.29 6.05
C SER A 212 13.79 15.35 5.23
N THR A 213 13.75 15.13 3.92
CA THR A 213 13.02 15.96 2.97
C THR A 213 12.45 15.10 1.86
N THR A 214 11.31 15.52 1.32
CA THR A 214 10.69 14.93 0.13
C THR A 214 10.33 16.01 -0.89
N TYR A 215 10.32 15.62 -2.14
CA TYR A 215 9.79 16.41 -3.25
C TYR A 215 8.80 15.52 -4.03
N ASN A 216 7.61 16.03 -4.26
CA ASN A 216 6.53 15.32 -4.92
C ASN A 216 5.97 16.16 -6.06
N ASN A 217 5.66 15.53 -7.19
CA ASN A 217 4.92 16.13 -8.29
C ASN A 217 3.98 15.09 -8.90
N ALA A 218 2.76 15.47 -9.13
CA ALA A 218 1.75 14.62 -9.79
C ALA A 218 0.99 15.43 -10.82
N GLU A 219 0.72 14.82 -11.95
CA GLU A 219 -0.07 15.37 -13.03
C GLU A 219 -1.24 14.41 -13.33
N THR A 220 -2.37 14.99 -13.70
CA THR A 220 -3.58 14.25 -14.05
C THR A 220 -4.15 14.86 -15.31
N ASP A 221 -4.21 14.10 -16.38
CA ASP A 221 -4.75 14.52 -17.66
C ASP A 221 -6.10 13.84 -17.90
N SER A 222 -7.15 14.64 -18.13
CA SER A 222 -8.47 14.12 -18.51
C SER A 222 -8.60 14.06 -20.03
N GLU A 223 -8.66 12.88 -20.59
CA GLU A 223 -9.10 12.71 -21.99
C GLU A 223 -10.63 12.88 -22.05
N THR A 224 -11.09 14.01 -22.59
CA THR A 224 -12.47 14.19 -23.00
C THR A 224 -12.60 13.65 -24.42
N SER A 225 -13.18 12.46 -24.56
CA SER A 225 -13.59 11.89 -25.87
C SER A 225 -14.94 12.43 -26.32
#